data_5486544139068a75efd9ed159751ff30
#
_entry.id   5486544139068a75efd9ed159751ff30
#
_cell.length_a   1.000
_cell.length_b   1.000
_cell.length_c   1.000
_cell.angle_alpha   90.00
_cell.angle_beta   90.00
_cell.angle_gamma   90.00
#
_symmetry.space_group_name_H-M   'P 1'
#
loop_
_entity.id
_entity.type
_entity.pdbx_description
1 polymer ?
#
loop_
_entity_poly.entity_id
_entity_poly.type
_entity_poly.pdbx_seq_one_letter_code
_entity_poly.pdbx_strand_id
1 'polypeptide(L)'
;MKQPRTILLITILATVWSVSAWGQKQIKEVSIDCFGEVMKYEFATTLLVDTNHPESEEELMAYCRQLANDNKLNQLVSELKNFSQKSHIDNWLYYQLIRRVADQIAPKSSDYTLYTLYKWHLLTLSGFDAILTYGNGKILFYVLSKENIYNIPIRKEADKTYICLNYHDYGNIDFTKSRFRKLDIGVPGAENAFSYRVTSIPALKKSENEKELNFTYNNSEYQFRIKLNPSISAYFKNYPSTDYEKHFNIPLSRETYNSLIPALKKYMRGLNPKDGVDFLMHFTRYSFLFKPDTEKYGAEKIYSPEMTLISESSDCEDRVSLFYYLVKEIFDLPMIVVVYPKHVTIAVHFDRSVGKTIEYNGKKFTICEPTPQKEDLKLGETIPDLVNVPYKIAFAYEPPVKIHK
;
A
#
# COMPACT_ATOMS: atom_id res chain seq x y z
N MET A 1 -18.52 -33.46 -94.40
CA MET A 1 -19.36 -33.83 -93.25
C MET A 1 -18.78 -33.17 -92.03
N LYS A 2 -19.40 -32.07 -91.54
CA LYS A 2 -19.01 -31.32 -90.36
C LYS A 2 -20.03 -31.59 -89.24
N GLN A 3 -19.59 -32.13 -88.10
CA GLN A 3 -20.44 -32.30 -86.92
C GLN A 3 -20.59 -30.99 -86.20
N PRO A 4 -21.77 -30.68 -85.65
CA PRO A 4 -21.96 -29.49 -84.82
C PRO A 4 -21.50 -29.74 -83.35
N ARG A 5 -20.75 -28.80 -82.83
CA ARG A 5 -20.38 -28.75 -81.43
C ARG A 5 -21.52 -28.13 -80.62
N THR A 6 -22.08 -28.89 -79.70
CA THR A 6 -23.05 -28.43 -78.71
C THR A 6 -22.31 -27.72 -77.60
N ILE A 7 -22.57 -26.43 -77.38
CA ILE A 7 -22.05 -25.62 -76.24
C ILE A 7 -23.07 -25.75 -75.10
N LEU A 8 -22.64 -26.41 -74.06
CA LEU A 8 -23.40 -26.51 -72.79
C LEU A 8 -23.13 -25.25 -71.95
N LEU A 9 -24.14 -24.37 -71.84
CA LEU A 9 -24.09 -23.24 -70.94
C LEU A 9 -24.38 -23.72 -69.49
N ILE A 10 -23.37 -23.73 -68.62
CA ILE A 10 -23.54 -23.96 -67.20
C ILE A 10 -23.81 -22.60 -66.52
N THR A 11 -25.06 -22.38 -66.13
CA THR A 11 -25.50 -21.25 -65.35
C THR A 11 -25.12 -21.53 -63.86
N ILE A 12 -24.06 -20.89 -63.36
CA ILE A 12 -23.73 -20.95 -61.98
C ILE A 12 -24.65 -20.00 -61.24
N LEU A 13 -25.63 -20.52 -60.47
CA LEU A 13 -26.44 -19.78 -59.52
C LEU A 13 -25.55 -19.49 -58.29
N ALA A 14 -25.02 -18.28 -58.17
CA ALA A 14 -24.36 -17.82 -56.99
C ALA A 14 -25.42 -17.49 -55.94
N THR A 15 -25.69 -18.44 -55.06
CA THR A 15 -26.42 -18.14 -53.79
C THR A 15 -25.54 -17.31 -52.89
N VAL A 16 -25.79 -16.00 -52.82
CA VAL A 16 -25.20 -15.12 -51.82
C VAL A 16 -25.81 -15.50 -50.49
N TRP A 17 -25.08 -16.27 -49.70
CA TRP A 17 -25.36 -16.44 -48.30
C TRP A 17 -24.91 -15.15 -47.60
N SER A 18 -25.87 -14.29 -47.29
CA SER A 18 -25.67 -13.22 -46.30
C SER A 18 -25.48 -13.86 -44.94
N VAL A 19 -24.24 -14.14 -44.60
CA VAL A 19 -23.88 -14.46 -43.19
C VAL A 19 -24.08 -13.19 -42.42
N SER A 20 -25.20 -13.09 -41.72
CA SER A 20 -25.40 -12.11 -40.65
C SER A 20 -24.28 -12.34 -39.66
N ALA A 21 -23.27 -11.50 -39.68
CA ALA A 21 -22.24 -11.45 -38.62
C ALA A 21 -22.91 -10.97 -37.35
N TRP A 22 -23.58 -11.88 -36.67
CA TRP A 22 -23.88 -11.70 -35.24
C TRP A 22 -22.54 -11.63 -34.54
N GLY A 23 -22.18 -10.44 -34.05
CA GLY A 23 -20.93 -10.23 -33.36
C GLY A 23 -20.81 -11.27 -32.26
N GLN A 24 -19.99 -12.30 -32.49
CA GLN A 24 -19.59 -13.21 -31.44
C GLN A 24 -18.93 -12.34 -30.37
N LYS A 25 -19.57 -12.25 -29.20
CA LYS A 25 -18.95 -11.69 -28.00
C LYS A 25 -17.66 -12.47 -27.78
N GLN A 26 -16.53 -11.90 -28.17
CA GLN A 26 -15.25 -12.52 -27.85
C GLN A 26 -15.09 -12.44 -26.32
N ILE A 27 -14.93 -13.59 -25.69
CA ILE A 27 -14.63 -13.72 -24.29
C ILE A 27 -13.12 -13.79 -24.18
N LYS A 28 -12.53 -12.89 -23.40
CA LYS A 28 -11.10 -12.90 -23.08
C LYS A 28 -10.92 -13.46 -21.68
N GLU A 29 -10.24 -14.59 -21.56
CA GLU A 29 -9.78 -15.09 -20.26
C GLU A 29 -8.62 -14.22 -19.78
N VAL A 30 -8.72 -13.70 -18.56
CA VAL A 30 -7.71 -12.89 -17.92
C VAL A 30 -7.25 -13.59 -16.64
N SER A 31 -5.95 -13.73 -16.50
CA SER A 31 -5.33 -14.25 -15.27
C SER A 31 -4.89 -13.09 -14.38
N ILE A 32 -5.46 -13.02 -13.18
CA ILE A 32 -5.17 -11.98 -12.22
C ILE A 32 -4.34 -12.59 -11.09
N ASP A 33 -3.14 -12.10 -10.87
CA ASP A 33 -2.34 -12.46 -9.69
C ASP A 33 -2.90 -11.76 -8.45
N CYS A 34 -3.46 -12.56 -7.55
CA CYS A 34 -4.03 -12.16 -6.27
C CYS A 34 -3.09 -12.60 -5.15
N PHE A 35 -1.97 -11.86 -4.96
CA PHE A 35 -0.99 -12.13 -3.91
C PHE A 35 -0.39 -13.55 -3.95
N GLY A 36 -0.09 -14.05 -5.17
CA GLY A 36 0.51 -15.37 -5.37
C GLY A 36 -0.48 -16.48 -5.68
N GLU A 37 -1.78 -16.24 -5.53
CA GLU A 37 -2.84 -17.05 -6.11
C GLU A 37 -3.25 -16.47 -7.46
N VAL A 38 -3.52 -17.31 -8.45
CA VAL A 38 -3.96 -16.86 -9.78
C VAL A 38 -5.47 -17.09 -9.89
N MET A 39 -6.21 -15.99 -9.99
CA MET A 39 -7.63 -16.04 -10.36
C MET A 39 -7.74 -15.95 -11.87
N LYS A 40 -8.55 -16.83 -12.47
CA LYS A 40 -8.91 -16.77 -13.88
C LYS A 40 -10.31 -16.21 -14.01
N TYR A 41 -10.45 -15.22 -14.86
CA TYR A 41 -11.71 -14.54 -15.06
C TYR A 41 -11.98 -14.31 -16.56
N GLU A 42 -13.24 -14.48 -16.97
CA GLU A 42 -13.67 -14.25 -18.34
C GLU A 42 -14.32 -12.89 -18.49
N PHE A 43 -13.70 -12.01 -19.27
CA PHE A 43 -14.29 -10.73 -19.65
C PHE A 43 -14.89 -10.81 -21.06
N ALA A 44 -16.09 -10.27 -21.23
CA ALA A 44 -16.59 -10.01 -22.56
C ALA A 44 -15.78 -8.84 -23.18
N THR A 45 -15.19 -9.07 -24.34
CA THR A 45 -14.39 -8.06 -25.05
C THR A 45 -15.20 -6.83 -25.46
N THR A 46 -16.51 -6.88 -25.43
CA THR A 46 -17.38 -5.70 -25.62
C THR A 46 -17.17 -4.62 -24.55
N LEU A 47 -16.60 -4.95 -23.38
CA LEU A 47 -16.15 -3.98 -22.39
C LEU A 47 -14.82 -3.31 -22.77
N LEU A 48 -14.05 -3.92 -23.68
CA LEU A 48 -12.71 -3.48 -24.06
C LEU A 48 -12.68 -2.72 -25.39
N VAL A 49 -13.78 -2.66 -26.15
CA VAL A 49 -13.73 -2.32 -27.60
C VAL A 49 -14.42 -1.02 -27.97
N ASP A 50 -15.12 -0.34 -27.09
CA ASP A 50 -15.58 1.01 -27.41
C ASP A 50 -14.47 2.01 -27.10
N THR A 51 -13.57 2.17 -28.07
CA THR A 51 -12.32 2.93 -27.99
C THR A 51 -12.52 4.43 -28.14
N ASN A 52 -13.70 4.94 -27.95
CA ASN A 52 -13.89 6.37 -27.81
C ASN A 52 -13.42 6.75 -26.42
N HIS A 53 -12.16 7.19 -26.32
CA HIS A 53 -11.64 7.79 -25.11
C HIS A 53 -12.54 8.93 -24.66
N PRO A 54 -13.18 8.87 -23.48
CA PRO A 54 -14.02 9.96 -23.05
C PRO A 54 -13.16 11.20 -22.80
N GLU A 55 -13.36 12.22 -23.58
CA GLU A 55 -12.59 13.48 -23.52
C GLU A 55 -13.38 14.61 -22.84
N SER A 56 -14.69 14.42 -22.63
CA SER A 56 -15.56 15.38 -22.00
C SER A 56 -16.17 14.87 -20.67
N GLU A 57 -16.70 15.77 -19.88
CA GLU A 57 -17.42 15.46 -18.63
C GLU A 57 -18.67 14.60 -18.92
N GLU A 58 -19.40 14.93 -19.99
CA GLU A 58 -20.61 14.23 -20.42
C GLU A 58 -20.31 12.79 -20.84
N GLU A 59 -19.24 12.59 -21.62
CA GLU A 59 -18.80 11.27 -22.07
C GLU A 59 -18.33 10.42 -20.90
N LEU A 60 -17.57 10.99 -19.96
CA LEU A 60 -17.16 10.30 -18.75
C LEU A 60 -18.37 9.84 -17.91
N MET A 61 -19.37 10.71 -17.74
CA MET A 61 -20.59 10.35 -17.02
C MET A 61 -21.42 9.31 -17.75
N ALA A 62 -21.52 9.39 -19.08
CA ALA A 62 -22.22 8.40 -19.89
C ALA A 62 -21.56 7.03 -19.78
N TYR A 63 -20.23 6.98 -19.85
CA TYR A 63 -19.45 5.75 -19.70
C TYR A 63 -19.61 5.14 -18.29
N CYS A 64 -19.57 5.95 -17.23
CA CYS A 64 -19.80 5.48 -15.87
C CYS A 64 -21.21 4.89 -15.67
N ARG A 65 -22.25 5.49 -16.29
CA ARG A 65 -23.63 4.93 -16.27
C ARG A 65 -23.71 3.61 -17.01
N GLN A 66 -22.97 3.45 -18.10
CA GLN A 66 -22.91 2.18 -18.84
C GLN A 66 -22.25 1.10 -17.99
N LEU A 67 -21.12 1.39 -17.32
CA LEU A 67 -20.45 0.46 -16.42
C LEU A 67 -21.37 0.01 -15.28
N ALA A 68 -22.18 0.92 -14.71
CA ALA A 68 -23.07 0.63 -13.59
C ALA A 68 -24.14 -0.45 -13.94
N ASN A 69 -24.45 -0.63 -15.21
CA ASN A 69 -25.41 -1.62 -15.68
C ASN A 69 -24.78 -2.98 -16.07
N ASP A 70 -23.47 -3.15 -15.87
CA ASP A 70 -22.77 -4.38 -16.23
C ASP A 70 -22.81 -5.44 -15.14
N ASN A 71 -23.68 -6.43 -15.31
CA ASN A 71 -23.83 -7.54 -14.37
C ASN A 71 -22.53 -8.37 -14.18
N LYS A 72 -21.63 -8.40 -15.17
CA LYS A 72 -20.37 -9.16 -15.06
C LYS A 72 -19.39 -8.50 -14.11
N LEU A 73 -19.37 -7.16 -14.05
CA LEU A 73 -18.56 -6.44 -13.07
C LEU A 73 -19.07 -6.69 -11.64
N ASN A 74 -20.37 -6.80 -11.45
CA ASN A 74 -20.95 -7.17 -10.16
C ASN A 74 -20.51 -8.59 -9.70
N GLN A 75 -20.49 -9.55 -10.63
CA GLN A 75 -20.01 -10.90 -10.33
C GLN A 75 -18.51 -10.88 -9.97
N LEU A 76 -17.69 -10.21 -10.77
CA LEU A 76 -16.25 -10.03 -10.47
C LEU A 76 -16.01 -9.43 -9.09
N VAL A 77 -16.72 -8.36 -8.75
CA VAL A 77 -16.61 -7.73 -7.43
C VAL A 77 -17.00 -8.70 -6.31
N SER A 78 -18.03 -9.51 -6.52
CA SER A 78 -18.41 -10.52 -5.53
C SER A 78 -17.31 -11.54 -5.28
N GLU A 79 -16.63 -11.99 -6.34
CA GLU A 79 -15.50 -12.92 -6.24
C GLU A 79 -14.28 -12.25 -5.56
N LEU A 80 -13.98 -10.99 -5.90
CA LEU A 80 -12.91 -10.23 -5.27
C LEU A 80 -13.18 -10.00 -3.76
N LYS A 81 -14.42 -9.71 -3.38
CA LYS A 81 -14.80 -9.58 -1.96
C LYS A 81 -14.67 -10.90 -1.21
N ASN A 82 -15.10 -12.00 -1.81
CA ASN A 82 -14.95 -13.34 -1.23
C ASN A 82 -13.47 -13.70 -1.05
N PHE A 83 -12.64 -13.41 -2.06
CA PHE A 83 -11.19 -13.60 -1.95
C PHE A 83 -10.60 -12.73 -0.82
N SER A 84 -10.97 -11.45 -0.76
CA SER A 84 -10.53 -10.53 0.28
C SER A 84 -10.86 -11.02 1.69
N GLN A 85 -12.08 -11.50 1.89
CA GLN A 85 -12.52 -12.06 3.18
C GLN A 85 -11.76 -13.34 3.54
N LYS A 86 -11.63 -14.27 2.59
CA LYS A 86 -10.90 -15.54 2.79
C LYS A 86 -9.42 -15.31 3.12
N SER A 87 -8.81 -14.35 2.46
CA SER A 87 -7.38 -14.04 2.60
C SER A 87 -7.10 -12.99 3.70
N HIS A 88 -8.12 -12.51 4.39
CA HIS A 88 -8.05 -11.50 5.46
C HIS A 88 -7.24 -10.25 5.04
N ILE A 89 -7.47 -9.76 3.82
CA ILE A 89 -6.79 -8.55 3.33
C ILE A 89 -7.59 -7.30 3.65
N ASP A 90 -6.88 -6.29 4.15
CA ASP A 90 -7.44 -4.98 4.49
C ASP A 90 -7.70 -4.11 3.25
N ASN A 91 -8.39 -2.98 3.42
CA ASN A 91 -8.84 -2.14 2.31
C ASN A 91 -7.70 -1.65 1.41
N TRP A 92 -6.51 -1.33 1.98
CA TRP A 92 -5.36 -0.92 1.17
C TRP A 92 -4.90 -2.02 0.21
N LEU A 93 -4.75 -3.24 0.71
CA LEU A 93 -4.36 -4.39 -0.12
C LEU A 93 -5.47 -4.79 -1.09
N TYR A 94 -6.73 -4.67 -0.67
CA TYR A 94 -7.87 -4.85 -1.57
C TYR A 94 -7.85 -3.82 -2.72
N TYR A 95 -7.52 -2.56 -2.45
CA TYR A 95 -7.33 -1.56 -3.49
C TYR A 95 -6.15 -1.91 -4.43
N GLN A 96 -5.05 -2.48 -3.91
CA GLN A 96 -3.97 -2.97 -4.79
C GLN A 96 -4.45 -4.11 -5.72
N LEU A 97 -5.36 -4.97 -5.24
CA LEU A 97 -6.00 -6.00 -6.08
C LEU A 97 -6.88 -5.34 -7.15
N ILE A 98 -7.74 -4.39 -6.78
CA ILE A 98 -8.56 -3.62 -7.72
C ILE A 98 -7.70 -2.95 -8.80
N ARG A 99 -6.56 -2.37 -8.45
CA ARG A 99 -5.63 -1.76 -9.41
C ARG A 99 -5.14 -2.77 -10.46
N ARG A 100 -4.81 -3.99 -10.05
CA ARG A 100 -4.38 -5.06 -10.97
C ARG A 100 -5.50 -5.51 -11.88
N VAL A 101 -6.69 -5.68 -11.34
CA VAL A 101 -7.88 -6.02 -12.13
C VAL A 101 -8.16 -4.95 -13.17
N ALA A 102 -8.19 -3.69 -12.78
CA ALA A 102 -8.40 -2.58 -13.68
C ALA A 102 -7.34 -2.50 -14.80
N ASP A 103 -6.07 -2.79 -14.47
CA ASP A 103 -4.97 -2.81 -15.44
C ASP A 103 -5.08 -3.95 -16.46
N GLN A 104 -5.69 -5.08 -16.08
CA GLN A 104 -5.99 -6.17 -17.00
C GLN A 104 -7.17 -5.86 -17.91
N ILE A 105 -8.14 -5.10 -17.45
CA ILE A 105 -9.32 -4.69 -18.24
C ILE A 105 -8.93 -3.55 -19.21
N ALA A 106 -8.35 -2.50 -18.67
CA ALA A 106 -7.88 -1.31 -19.38
C ALA A 106 -6.44 -1.00 -18.94
N PRO A 107 -5.43 -1.45 -19.74
CA PRO A 107 -4.04 -1.26 -19.36
C PRO A 107 -3.70 0.20 -19.12
N LYS A 108 -3.11 0.51 -17.96
CA LYS A 108 -2.76 1.86 -17.54
C LYS A 108 -1.91 2.61 -18.57
N SER A 109 -1.05 1.90 -19.28
CA SER A 109 -0.17 2.44 -20.33
C SER A 109 -0.88 2.82 -21.60
N SER A 110 -2.05 2.21 -21.88
CA SER A 110 -2.83 2.43 -23.09
C SER A 110 -3.91 3.49 -22.88
N ASP A 111 -4.64 3.40 -21.77
CA ASP A 111 -5.72 4.32 -21.45
C ASP A 111 -5.81 4.55 -19.92
N TYR A 112 -5.19 5.65 -19.49
CA TYR A 112 -5.21 6.01 -18.07
C TYR A 112 -6.60 6.42 -17.56
N THR A 113 -7.42 7.01 -18.42
CA THR A 113 -8.79 7.42 -18.08
C THR A 113 -9.66 6.22 -17.80
N LEU A 114 -9.73 5.28 -18.73
CA LEU A 114 -10.49 4.03 -18.55
C LEU A 114 -9.96 3.21 -17.37
N TYR A 115 -8.64 3.07 -17.22
CA TYR A 115 -8.04 2.43 -16.05
C TYR A 115 -8.54 3.05 -14.74
N THR A 116 -8.65 4.39 -14.67
CA THR A 116 -9.11 5.08 -13.47
C THR A 116 -10.61 4.93 -13.26
N LEU A 117 -11.41 4.93 -14.33
CA LEU A 117 -12.85 4.67 -14.27
C LEU A 117 -13.13 3.25 -13.75
N TYR A 118 -12.41 2.23 -14.22
CA TYR A 118 -12.55 0.85 -13.70
C TYR A 118 -12.15 0.76 -12.24
N LYS A 119 -11.04 1.38 -11.80
CA LYS A 119 -10.68 1.41 -10.37
C LYS A 119 -11.78 2.00 -9.51
N TRP A 120 -12.30 3.16 -9.92
CA TRP A 120 -13.39 3.82 -9.21
C TRP A 120 -14.63 2.94 -9.16
N HIS A 121 -15.04 2.40 -10.30
CA HIS A 121 -16.26 1.60 -10.40
C HIS A 121 -16.18 0.31 -9.57
N LEU A 122 -15.08 -0.45 -9.67
CA LEU A 122 -14.87 -1.65 -8.88
C LEU A 122 -14.84 -1.35 -7.38
N LEU A 123 -14.25 -0.22 -6.97
CA LEU A 123 -14.18 0.17 -5.57
C LEU A 123 -15.58 0.59 -5.05
N THR A 124 -16.34 1.35 -5.83
CA THR A 124 -17.70 1.76 -5.45
C THR A 124 -18.67 0.58 -5.43
N LEU A 125 -18.61 -0.35 -6.39
CA LEU A 125 -19.37 -1.61 -6.34
C LEU A 125 -18.99 -2.47 -5.13
N SER A 126 -17.77 -2.34 -4.64
CA SER A 126 -17.34 -3.00 -3.38
C SER A 126 -17.95 -2.36 -2.13
N GLY A 127 -18.64 -1.24 -2.27
CA GLY A 127 -19.37 -0.53 -1.22
C GLY A 127 -18.65 0.69 -0.65
N PHE A 128 -17.48 1.09 -1.20
CA PHE A 128 -16.75 2.27 -0.72
C PHE A 128 -17.29 3.57 -1.33
N ASP A 129 -17.46 4.58 -0.51
CA ASP A 129 -17.82 5.94 -0.95
C ASP A 129 -16.61 6.58 -1.64
N ALA A 130 -16.71 6.72 -2.95
CA ALA A 130 -15.64 7.29 -3.76
C ALA A 130 -16.20 8.19 -4.86
N ILE A 131 -15.47 9.26 -5.14
CA ILE A 131 -15.86 10.28 -6.12
C ILE A 131 -14.79 10.47 -7.18
N LEU A 132 -15.23 10.87 -8.36
CA LEU A 132 -14.38 11.30 -9.45
C LEU A 132 -14.46 12.82 -9.60
N THR A 133 -13.35 13.44 -9.97
CA THR A 133 -13.32 14.83 -10.43
C THR A 133 -12.56 14.91 -11.74
N TYR A 134 -13.00 15.80 -12.61
CA TYR A 134 -12.40 16.04 -13.91
C TYR A 134 -12.01 17.49 -14.10
N GLY A 135 -10.87 17.73 -14.71
CA GLY A 135 -10.39 19.07 -15.04
C GLY A 135 -9.06 19.03 -15.76
N ASN A 136 -8.88 19.92 -16.73
CA ASN A 136 -7.65 20.06 -17.53
C ASN A 136 -7.18 18.72 -18.14
N GLY A 137 -8.10 17.91 -18.67
CA GLY A 137 -7.79 16.60 -19.27
C GLY A 137 -7.31 15.55 -18.27
N LYS A 138 -7.51 15.76 -16.96
CA LYS A 138 -7.11 14.84 -15.90
C LYS A 138 -8.33 14.38 -15.10
N ILE A 139 -8.34 13.10 -14.74
CA ILE A 139 -9.35 12.51 -13.87
C ILE A 139 -8.71 12.18 -12.52
N LEU A 140 -9.24 12.76 -11.43
CA LEU A 140 -8.79 12.44 -10.09
C LEU A 140 -9.84 11.58 -9.37
N PHE A 141 -9.35 10.56 -8.71
CA PHE A 141 -10.12 9.56 -8.00
C PHE A 141 -9.90 9.69 -6.50
N TYR A 142 -10.96 9.93 -5.76
CA TYR A 142 -10.94 10.15 -4.32
C TYR A 142 -11.80 9.11 -3.61
N VAL A 143 -11.40 8.73 -2.41
CA VAL A 143 -12.17 7.83 -1.54
C VAL A 143 -12.43 8.48 -0.19
N LEU A 144 -13.63 8.29 0.37
CA LEU A 144 -13.97 8.73 1.72
C LEU A 144 -13.06 8.06 2.75
N SER A 145 -12.41 8.83 3.61
CA SER A 145 -11.68 8.31 4.75
C SER A 145 -11.93 9.15 6.01
N LYS A 146 -11.97 8.47 7.16
CA LYS A 146 -12.08 9.09 8.49
C LYS A 146 -10.71 9.23 9.17
N GLU A 147 -9.64 8.88 8.46
CA GLU A 147 -8.28 8.82 8.99
C GLU A 147 -7.49 10.07 8.59
N ASN A 148 -6.49 10.41 9.41
CA ASN A 148 -5.53 11.45 9.07
C ASN A 148 -4.57 10.93 8.01
N ILE A 149 -4.57 11.57 6.85
CA ILE A 149 -3.69 11.27 5.73
C ILE A 149 -2.96 12.54 5.36
N TYR A 150 -1.64 12.46 5.24
CA TYR A 150 -0.76 13.60 5.05
C TYR A 150 -0.13 13.59 3.64
N ASN A 151 0.25 14.77 3.16
CA ASN A 151 1.00 14.95 1.91
C ASN A 151 0.28 14.44 0.64
N ILE A 152 -1.05 14.34 0.70
CA ILE A 152 -1.91 13.94 -0.42
C ILE A 152 -3.03 14.97 -0.59
N PRO A 153 -3.46 15.30 -1.82
CA PRO A 153 -4.60 16.15 -2.03
C PRO A 153 -5.88 15.58 -1.40
N ILE A 154 -6.55 16.42 -0.64
CA ILE A 154 -7.83 16.11 -0.01
C ILE A 154 -8.95 16.97 -0.60
N ARG A 155 -10.16 16.43 -0.60
CA ARG A 155 -11.38 17.17 -0.96
C ARG A 155 -12.39 17.04 0.17
N LYS A 156 -12.97 18.16 0.56
CA LYS A 156 -14.06 18.19 1.55
C LYS A 156 -15.38 18.39 0.83
N GLU A 157 -16.37 17.56 1.14
CA GLU A 157 -17.74 17.64 0.67
C GLU A 157 -18.65 17.55 1.91
N ALA A 158 -19.25 18.67 2.32
CA ALA A 158 -19.97 18.81 3.59
C ALA A 158 -19.07 18.35 4.78
N ASP A 159 -19.50 17.33 5.50
CA ASP A 159 -18.80 16.73 6.65
C ASP A 159 -17.83 15.59 6.27
N LYS A 160 -17.76 15.24 4.99
CA LYS A 160 -16.95 14.14 4.48
C LYS A 160 -15.59 14.61 3.98
N THR A 161 -14.55 13.82 4.27
CA THR A 161 -13.20 14.06 3.77
C THR A 161 -12.80 12.95 2.81
N TYR A 162 -12.45 13.33 1.58
CA TYR A 162 -12.05 12.41 0.52
C TYR A 162 -10.57 12.55 0.21
N ILE A 163 -9.86 11.44 0.11
CA ILE A 163 -8.41 11.35 -0.11
C ILE A 163 -8.14 10.94 -1.55
N CYS A 164 -7.27 11.67 -2.26
CA CYS A 164 -6.91 11.36 -3.64
C CYS A 164 -6.04 10.12 -3.74
N LEU A 165 -6.50 9.11 -4.45
CA LEU A 165 -5.80 7.83 -4.61
C LEU A 165 -4.81 7.80 -5.78
N ASN A 166 -4.91 8.73 -6.72
CA ASN A 166 -4.16 8.66 -7.98
C ASN A 166 -3.38 9.94 -8.35
N TYR A 167 -3.24 10.91 -7.43
CA TYR A 167 -2.54 12.15 -7.73
C TYR A 167 -1.07 11.93 -8.16
N HIS A 168 -0.42 10.93 -7.57
CA HIS A 168 0.97 10.56 -7.85
C HIS A 168 1.21 10.10 -9.29
N ASP A 169 0.15 9.72 -10.00
CA ASP A 169 0.25 9.30 -11.40
C ASP A 169 0.39 10.48 -12.37
N TYR A 170 0.09 11.70 -11.93
CA TYR A 170 0.16 12.92 -12.74
C TYR A 170 1.39 13.80 -12.46
N GLY A 171 2.27 13.37 -11.54
CA GLY A 171 3.35 14.23 -11.03
C GLY A 171 2.80 15.44 -10.27
N ASN A 172 3.32 16.62 -10.54
CA ASN A 172 2.85 17.83 -9.86
C ASN A 172 1.55 18.37 -10.50
N ILE A 173 0.51 18.51 -9.68
CA ILE A 173 -0.74 19.18 -10.06
C ILE A 173 -0.78 20.52 -9.34
N ASP A 174 -0.82 21.61 -10.10
CA ASP A 174 -1.04 22.95 -9.55
C ASP A 174 -2.55 23.16 -9.35
N PHE A 175 -3.04 22.88 -8.14
CA PHE A 175 -4.44 23.07 -7.78
C PHE A 175 -4.87 24.54 -7.70
N THR A 176 -3.95 25.49 -7.72
CA THR A 176 -4.28 26.92 -7.76
C THR A 176 -4.71 27.36 -9.16
N LYS A 177 -4.16 26.72 -10.19
CA LYS A 177 -4.45 26.99 -11.60
C LYS A 177 -5.45 25.99 -12.21
N SER A 178 -5.56 24.80 -11.62
CA SER A 178 -6.38 23.71 -12.16
C SER A 178 -7.68 23.58 -11.35
N ARG A 179 -8.82 23.77 -12.02
CA ARG A 179 -10.14 23.53 -11.41
C ARG A 179 -10.61 22.13 -11.76
N PHE A 180 -10.86 21.32 -10.74
CA PHE A 180 -11.43 19.99 -10.87
C PHE A 180 -12.90 20.03 -10.40
N ARG A 181 -13.82 19.69 -11.29
CA ARG A 181 -15.24 19.54 -10.97
C ARG A 181 -15.54 18.10 -10.57
N LYS A 182 -16.40 17.94 -9.57
CA LYS A 182 -16.93 16.63 -9.22
C LYS A 182 -17.87 16.16 -10.32
N LEU A 183 -17.72 14.92 -10.75
CA LEU A 183 -18.67 14.28 -11.63
C LEU A 183 -19.91 13.86 -10.82
N ASP A 184 -21.09 14.21 -11.30
CA ASP A 184 -22.36 13.86 -10.65
C ASP A 184 -22.76 12.41 -11.03
N ILE A 185 -22.06 11.47 -10.45
CA ILE A 185 -22.28 10.04 -10.61
C ILE A 185 -22.28 9.38 -9.23
N GLY A 186 -23.36 8.67 -8.94
CA GLY A 186 -23.50 7.90 -7.71
C GLY A 186 -23.65 6.41 -8.00
N VAL A 187 -23.08 5.58 -7.15
CA VAL A 187 -23.28 4.14 -7.16
C VAL A 187 -24.09 3.78 -5.90
N PRO A 188 -25.31 3.23 -6.03
CA PRO A 188 -26.10 2.83 -4.87
C PRO A 188 -25.36 1.89 -3.95
N GLY A 189 -25.43 2.11 -2.62
CA GLY A 189 -24.77 1.27 -1.62
C GLY A 189 -23.27 1.55 -1.42
N ALA A 190 -22.69 2.53 -2.10
CA ALA A 190 -21.30 2.97 -1.91
C ALA A 190 -21.21 4.01 -0.78
N GLU A 191 -21.17 3.57 0.47
CA GLU A 191 -21.27 4.44 1.65
C GLU A 191 -20.13 4.23 2.66
N ASN A 192 -19.33 3.17 2.49
CA ASN A 192 -18.29 2.83 3.44
C ASN A 192 -17.07 3.74 3.31
N ALA A 193 -16.52 4.15 4.46
CA ALA A 193 -15.23 4.79 4.50
C ALA A 193 -14.10 3.77 4.26
N PHE A 194 -13.07 4.23 3.58
CA PHE A 194 -11.84 3.47 3.33
C PHE A 194 -10.88 3.64 4.50
N SER A 195 -10.30 2.53 4.97
CA SER A 195 -9.25 2.52 5.98
C SER A 195 -7.89 2.20 5.35
N TYR A 196 -6.88 2.93 5.76
CA TYR A 196 -5.48 2.65 5.40
C TYR A 196 -4.78 1.70 6.38
N ARG A 197 -5.47 1.26 7.43
CA ARG A 197 -4.91 0.29 8.38
C ARG A 197 -4.64 -1.04 7.67
N VAL A 198 -3.43 -1.58 7.84
CA VAL A 198 -3.02 -2.91 7.37
C VAL A 198 -2.67 -3.75 8.58
N THR A 199 -3.42 -4.82 8.81
CA THR A 199 -3.29 -5.70 9.98
C THR A 199 -2.75 -7.08 9.61
N SER A 200 -2.77 -7.43 8.33
CA SER A 200 -2.23 -8.69 7.83
C SER A 200 -1.62 -8.54 6.44
N ILE A 201 -0.57 -9.30 6.17
CA ILE A 201 -0.03 -9.49 4.83
C ILE A 201 -0.44 -10.89 4.37
N PRO A 202 -1.15 -11.01 3.23
CA PRO A 202 -1.54 -12.32 2.70
C PRO A 202 -0.33 -13.16 2.34
N ALA A 203 -0.55 -14.45 2.14
CA ALA A 203 0.50 -15.34 1.66
C ALA A 203 0.93 -14.90 0.25
N LEU A 204 2.16 -14.42 0.13
CA LEU A 204 2.72 -14.00 -1.15
C LEU A 204 3.37 -15.19 -1.86
N LYS A 205 3.51 -15.09 -3.19
CA LYS A 205 4.34 -16.03 -3.93
C LYS A 205 5.75 -16.02 -3.34
N LYS A 206 6.29 -17.22 -3.04
CA LYS A 206 7.64 -17.35 -2.48
C LYS A 206 8.67 -16.61 -3.32
N SER A 207 9.56 -15.90 -2.65
CA SER A 207 10.71 -15.24 -3.24
C SER A 207 11.98 -15.86 -2.71
N GLU A 208 12.98 -15.98 -3.57
CA GLU A 208 14.33 -16.43 -3.17
C GLU A 208 15.26 -15.26 -2.85
N ASN A 209 14.71 -14.03 -2.82
CA ASN A 209 15.53 -12.87 -2.51
C ASN A 209 15.93 -12.87 -1.04
N GLU A 210 17.22 -12.86 -0.81
CA GLU A 210 17.82 -12.75 0.50
C GLU A 210 18.62 -11.45 0.60
N LYS A 211 18.63 -10.87 1.77
CA LYS A 211 19.47 -9.72 2.12
C LYS A 211 20.30 -10.07 3.33
N GLU A 212 21.58 -9.72 3.25
CA GLU A 212 22.50 -9.85 4.36
C GLU A 212 22.56 -8.54 5.12
N LEU A 213 22.35 -8.59 6.42
CA LEU A 213 22.41 -7.47 7.35
C LEU A 213 23.53 -7.73 8.35
N ASN A 214 24.45 -6.80 8.47
CA ASN A 214 25.61 -6.91 9.35
C ASN A 214 25.67 -5.71 10.28
N PHE A 215 26.04 -5.93 11.53
CA PHE A 215 26.33 -4.86 12.47
C PHE A 215 27.27 -5.35 13.57
N THR A 216 27.92 -4.40 14.25
CA THR A 216 28.80 -4.69 15.38
C THR A 216 28.11 -4.25 16.68
N TYR A 217 28.16 -5.11 17.70
CA TYR A 217 27.64 -4.81 19.03
C TYR A 217 28.56 -5.43 20.08
N ASN A 218 29.00 -4.66 21.08
CA ASN A 218 29.91 -5.10 22.14
C ASN A 218 31.16 -5.83 21.60
N ASN A 219 31.82 -5.26 20.59
CA ASN A 219 33.02 -5.80 19.90
C ASN A 219 32.79 -7.16 19.22
N SER A 220 31.56 -7.58 19.03
CA SER A 220 31.20 -8.78 18.29
C SER A 220 30.47 -8.41 17.00
N GLU A 221 30.79 -9.13 15.92
CA GLU A 221 30.09 -8.96 14.64
C GLU A 221 28.89 -9.90 14.57
N TYR A 222 27.77 -9.38 14.11
CA TYR A 222 26.54 -10.12 13.92
C TYR A 222 26.12 -10.06 12.46
N GLN A 223 25.73 -11.21 11.93
CA GLN A 223 25.29 -11.36 10.56
C GLN A 223 23.94 -12.06 10.51
N PHE A 224 23.03 -11.46 9.77
CA PHE A 224 21.68 -11.98 9.55
C PHE A 224 21.43 -12.14 8.07
N ARG A 225 20.95 -13.28 7.65
CA ARG A 225 20.44 -13.51 6.30
C ARG A 225 18.91 -13.59 6.38
N ILE A 226 18.26 -12.57 5.85
CA ILE A 226 16.81 -12.44 5.89
C ILE A 226 16.21 -12.63 4.50
N LYS A 227 15.02 -13.23 4.46
CA LYS A 227 14.25 -13.39 3.21
C LYS A 227 13.33 -12.18 3.06
N LEU A 228 13.33 -11.62 1.87
CA LEU A 228 12.51 -10.44 1.53
C LEU A 228 11.66 -10.74 0.30
N ASN A 229 10.44 -10.22 0.29
CA ASN A 229 9.56 -10.34 -0.87
C ASN A 229 9.44 -8.99 -1.61
N PRO A 230 9.97 -8.88 -2.85
CA PRO A 230 9.93 -7.64 -3.63
C PRO A 230 8.52 -7.12 -3.90
N SER A 231 7.50 -7.99 -3.87
CA SER A 231 6.11 -7.59 -4.05
C SER A 231 5.64 -6.61 -2.99
N ILE A 232 6.21 -6.65 -1.78
CA ILE A 232 5.92 -5.70 -0.70
C ILE A 232 6.19 -4.26 -1.16
N SER A 233 7.32 -4.01 -1.81
CA SER A 233 7.63 -2.69 -2.35
C SER A 233 6.57 -2.22 -3.35
N ALA A 234 6.08 -3.11 -4.21
CA ALA A 234 5.04 -2.76 -5.18
C ALA A 234 3.70 -2.43 -4.50
N TYR A 235 3.33 -3.15 -3.43
CA TYR A 235 2.08 -2.90 -2.69
C TYR A 235 2.12 -1.61 -1.87
N PHE A 236 3.28 -1.24 -1.33
CA PHE A 236 3.43 -0.07 -0.45
C PHE A 236 4.08 1.13 -1.11
N LYS A 237 4.46 1.07 -2.40
CA LYS A 237 5.10 2.17 -3.13
C LYS A 237 4.34 3.50 -2.99
N ASN A 238 3.01 3.45 -3.08
CA ASN A 238 2.13 4.62 -3.03
C ASN A 238 1.25 4.63 -1.76
N TYR A 239 1.66 3.90 -0.73
CA TYR A 239 1.01 3.99 0.58
C TYR A 239 1.28 5.38 1.16
N PRO A 240 0.24 6.10 1.57
CA PRO A 240 0.38 7.49 2.00
C PRO A 240 1.00 7.60 3.39
N SER A 241 1.53 8.78 3.72
CA SER A 241 1.86 9.11 5.11
C SER A 241 0.58 9.21 5.94
N THR A 242 0.51 8.43 7.01
CA THR A 242 -0.61 8.37 7.97
C THR A 242 -0.08 8.61 9.37
N ASP A 243 -0.94 8.50 10.39
CA ASP A 243 -0.47 8.49 11.78
C ASP A 243 0.53 7.35 12.02
N TYR A 244 1.55 7.58 12.85
CA TYR A 244 2.62 6.61 13.15
C TYR A 244 2.09 5.25 13.57
N GLU A 245 0.99 5.20 14.35
CA GLU A 245 0.36 3.95 14.76
C GLU A 245 0.08 3.02 13.57
N LYS A 246 -0.39 3.56 12.45
CA LYS A 246 -0.74 2.73 11.28
C LYS A 246 0.50 2.20 10.58
N HIS A 247 1.49 3.06 10.32
CA HIS A 247 2.74 2.66 9.69
C HIS A 247 3.52 1.62 10.49
N PHE A 248 3.68 1.89 11.79
CA PHE A 248 4.52 1.08 12.67
C PHE A 248 3.93 -0.30 12.97
N ASN A 249 2.62 -0.43 12.84
CA ASN A 249 1.90 -1.69 13.06
C ASN A 249 1.63 -2.48 11.78
N ILE A 250 2.12 -2.07 10.61
CA ILE A 250 2.07 -2.90 9.40
C ILE A 250 2.95 -4.13 9.65
N PRO A 251 2.37 -5.35 9.59
CA PRO A 251 3.14 -6.55 9.91
C PRO A 251 4.16 -6.88 8.83
N LEU A 252 5.19 -7.62 9.22
CA LEU A 252 6.10 -8.25 8.27
C LEU A 252 5.39 -9.34 7.48
N SER A 253 5.78 -9.54 6.22
CA SER A 253 5.39 -10.73 5.48
C SER A 253 5.90 -11.99 6.16
N ARG A 254 5.24 -13.12 5.92
CA ARG A 254 5.56 -14.40 6.57
C ARG A 254 7.02 -14.83 6.36
N GLU A 255 7.57 -14.62 5.17
CA GLU A 255 8.94 -14.99 4.86
C GLU A 255 9.95 -14.13 5.63
N THR A 256 9.75 -12.82 5.65
CA THR A 256 10.58 -11.88 6.39
C THR A 256 10.50 -12.16 7.89
N TYR A 257 9.29 -12.30 8.43
CA TYR A 257 9.08 -12.62 9.84
C TYR A 257 9.82 -13.91 10.26
N ASN A 258 9.63 -14.99 9.51
CA ASN A 258 10.20 -16.31 9.84
C ASN A 258 11.73 -16.35 9.71
N SER A 259 12.33 -15.50 8.89
CA SER A 259 13.80 -15.43 8.77
C SER A 259 14.44 -14.48 9.78
N LEU A 260 13.77 -13.36 10.13
CA LEU A 260 14.33 -12.33 11.00
C LEU A 260 14.07 -12.58 12.49
N ILE A 261 12.80 -12.75 12.89
CA ILE A 261 12.42 -12.74 14.31
C ILE A 261 13.04 -13.91 15.09
N PRO A 262 13.03 -15.17 14.59
CA PRO A 262 13.71 -16.27 15.28
C PRO A 262 15.23 -16.08 15.38
N ALA A 263 15.86 -15.48 14.36
CA ALA A 263 17.29 -15.21 14.37
C ALA A 263 17.65 -14.17 15.43
N LEU A 264 16.91 -13.05 15.51
CA LEU A 264 17.09 -12.06 16.57
C LEU A 264 16.87 -12.67 17.95
N LYS A 265 15.78 -13.41 18.16
CA LYS A 265 15.48 -14.08 19.43
C LYS A 265 16.59 -15.06 19.84
N LYS A 266 17.24 -15.73 18.89
CA LYS A 266 18.37 -16.65 19.17
C LYS A 266 19.56 -15.89 19.77
N TYR A 267 19.94 -14.74 19.21
CA TYR A 267 21.08 -13.95 19.71
C TYR A 267 20.77 -13.26 21.04
N MET A 268 19.52 -12.96 21.32
CA MET A 268 19.09 -12.33 22.59
C MET A 268 18.70 -13.33 23.68
N ARG A 269 18.92 -14.65 23.45
CA ARG A 269 18.57 -15.67 24.45
C ARG A 269 19.38 -15.46 25.75
N GLY A 270 18.65 -15.28 26.84
CA GLY A 270 19.24 -15.05 28.16
C GLY A 270 19.58 -13.60 28.50
N LEU A 271 19.41 -12.68 27.55
CA LEU A 271 19.48 -11.25 27.85
C LEU A 271 18.23 -10.79 28.62
N ASN A 272 18.43 -9.87 29.57
CA ASN A 272 17.30 -9.18 30.17
C ASN A 272 16.68 -8.19 29.17
N PRO A 273 15.45 -7.68 29.41
CA PRO A 273 14.78 -6.81 28.47
C PRO A 273 15.57 -5.55 28.07
N LYS A 274 16.36 -4.96 28.97
CA LYS A 274 17.17 -3.77 28.66
C LYS A 274 18.28 -4.08 27.68
N ASP A 275 19.06 -5.14 27.96
CA ASP A 275 20.17 -5.55 27.09
C ASP A 275 19.66 -6.01 25.73
N GLY A 276 18.47 -6.66 25.70
CA GLY A 276 17.83 -7.06 24.45
C GLY A 276 17.33 -5.86 23.64
N VAL A 277 16.74 -4.85 24.28
CA VAL A 277 16.32 -3.60 23.61
C VAL A 277 17.53 -2.81 23.12
N ASP A 278 18.62 -2.77 23.88
CA ASP A 278 19.88 -2.16 23.46
C ASP A 278 20.47 -2.87 22.23
N PHE A 279 20.46 -4.20 22.20
CA PHE A 279 20.85 -4.98 21.04
C PHE A 279 20.00 -4.64 19.80
N LEU A 280 18.66 -4.56 19.94
CA LEU A 280 17.76 -4.19 18.84
C LEU A 280 17.97 -2.74 18.37
N MET A 281 18.33 -1.84 19.30
CA MET A 281 18.66 -0.45 18.98
C MET A 281 19.91 -0.39 18.09
N HIS A 282 20.96 -1.12 18.41
CA HIS A 282 22.18 -1.22 17.62
C HIS A 282 21.97 -1.93 16.29
N PHE A 283 21.18 -3.03 16.27
CA PHE A 283 20.77 -3.66 15.02
C PHE A 283 20.09 -2.64 14.08
N THR A 284 19.11 -1.90 14.57
CA THR A 284 18.37 -0.93 13.75
C THR A 284 19.27 0.23 13.32
N ARG A 285 20.19 0.66 14.18
CA ARG A 285 21.11 1.77 13.93
C ARG A 285 22.16 1.48 12.89
N TYR A 286 22.71 0.28 12.85
CA TYR A 286 23.93 -0.02 12.08
C TYR A 286 23.76 -1.01 10.94
N SER A 287 22.63 -1.72 10.83
CA SER A 287 22.40 -2.65 9.73
C SER A 287 22.03 -1.99 8.40
N PHE A 288 21.81 -0.66 8.40
CA PHE A 288 21.35 0.09 7.22
C PHE A 288 22.17 1.37 7.02
N LEU A 289 22.27 1.83 5.77
CA LEU A 289 22.81 3.15 5.48
C LEU A 289 21.81 4.22 5.92
N PHE A 290 22.33 5.31 6.48
CA PHE A 290 21.50 6.48 6.80
C PHE A 290 21.45 7.43 5.61
N LYS A 291 20.24 7.83 5.19
CA LYS A 291 20.02 8.86 4.17
C LYS A 291 18.68 9.53 4.39
N PRO A 292 18.65 10.89 4.54
CA PRO A 292 17.39 11.63 4.64
C PRO A 292 16.52 11.49 3.38
N ASP A 293 15.21 11.41 3.56
CA ASP A 293 14.24 11.26 2.47
C ASP A 293 14.20 12.45 1.51
N THR A 294 14.44 13.66 2.03
CA THR A 294 14.53 14.89 1.22
C THR A 294 15.60 14.80 0.14
N GLU A 295 16.70 14.08 0.40
CA GLU A 295 17.77 13.83 -0.57
C GLU A 295 17.41 12.73 -1.58
N LYS A 296 16.52 11.80 -1.18
CA LYS A 296 16.17 10.62 -1.98
C LYS A 296 14.91 10.82 -2.81
N TYR A 297 13.90 11.46 -2.25
CA TYR A 297 12.55 11.56 -2.83
C TYR A 297 12.05 12.99 -3.00
N GLY A 298 12.73 13.98 -2.44
CA GLY A 298 12.29 15.37 -2.42
C GLY A 298 11.08 15.65 -1.50
N ALA A 299 10.61 14.64 -0.77
CA ALA A 299 9.50 14.72 0.17
C ALA A 299 9.62 13.65 1.26
N GLU A 300 9.13 13.93 2.45
CA GLU A 300 9.05 12.99 3.58
C GLU A 300 8.13 11.80 3.25
N LYS A 301 8.61 10.60 3.54
CA LYS A 301 7.90 9.34 3.35
C LYS A 301 8.24 8.38 4.47
N ILE A 302 7.25 7.94 5.22
CA ILE A 302 7.43 6.98 6.30
C ILE A 302 7.35 5.55 5.74
N TYR A 303 8.34 4.72 6.00
CA TYR A 303 8.32 3.31 5.65
C TYR A 303 7.67 2.46 6.73
N SER A 304 7.00 1.38 6.29
CA SER A 304 6.64 0.30 7.19
C SER A 304 7.90 -0.47 7.64
N PRO A 305 7.83 -1.27 8.71
CA PRO A 305 8.97 -2.06 9.16
C PRO A 305 9.64 -2.91 8.06
N GLU A 306 8.85 -3.56 7.20
CA GLU A 306 9.42 -4.37 6.11
C GLU A 306 9.98 -3.52 4.97
N MET A 307 9.37 -2.37 4.67
CA MET A 307 9.93 -1.45 3.68
C MET A 307 11.29 -0.90 4.11
N THR A 308 11.50 -0.67 5.42
CA THR A 308 12.83 -0.32 5.98
C THR A 308 13.84 -1.44 5.75
N LEU A 309 13.45 -2.71 5.97
CA LEU A 309 14.32 -3.87 5.73
C LEU A 309 14.68 -4.03 4.24
N ILE A 310 13.74 -3.76 3.33
CA ILE A 310 13.94 -3.86 1.88
C ILE A 310 14.85 -2.74 1.36
N SER A 311 14.72 -1.53 1.90
CA SER A 311 15.47 -0.37 1.45
C SER A 311 16.97 -0.50 1.73
N GLU A 312 17.80 0.11 0.88
CA GLU A 312 19.24 0.21 1.10
C GLU A 312 19.59 1.28 2.14
N SER A 313 18.75 2.28 2.27
CA SER A 313 18.93 3.39 3.21
C SER A 313 17.61 3.74 3.90
N SER A 314 17.69 4.28 5.09
CA SER A 314 16.56 4.68 5.92
C SER A 314 16.87 5.95 6.69
N ASP A 315 15.85 6.71 7.03
CA ASP A 315 15.95 7.90 7.88
C ASP A 315 15.51 7.63 9.32
N CYS A 316 15.19 8.68 10.10
CA CYS A 316 14.85 8.52 11.51
C CYS A 316 13.47 7.88 11.72
N GLU A 317 12.46 8.27 10.96
CA GLU A 317 11.10 7.71 11.05
C GLU A 317 11.07 6.22 10.72
N ASP A 318 11.78 5.83 9.66
CA ASP A 318 11.89 4.44 9.21
C ASP A 318 12.52 3.55 10.27
N ARG A 319 13.60 4.04 10.90
CA ARG A 319 14.31 3.32 11.95
C ARG A 319 13.49 3.19 13.21
N VAL A 320 12.79 4.24 13.61
CA VAL A 320 11.84 4.18 14.72
C VAL A 320 10.72 3.21 14.44
N SER A 321 10.21 3.16 13.20
CA SER A 321 9.19 2.20 12.76
C SER A 321 9.66 0.75 12.93
N LEU A 322 10.85 0.43 12.41
CA LEU A 322 11.41 -0.92 12.53
C LEU A 322 11.73 -1.28 13.99
N PHE A 323 12.36 -0.38 14.73
CA PHE A 323 12.70 -0.61 16.14
C PHE A 323 11.45 -0.81 17.00
N TYR A 324 10.43 0.02 16.83
CA TYR A 324 9.13 -0.15 17.48
C TYR A 324 8.56 -1.55 17.24
N TYR A 325 8.52 -1.97 15.97
CA TYR A 325 7.99 -3.26 15.59
C TYR A 325 8.76 -4.41 16.26
N LEU A 326 10.09 -4.35 16.25
CA LEU A 326 10.94 -5.38 16.85
C LEU A 326 10.77 -5.47 18.36
N VAL A 327 10.75 -4.33 19.07
CA VAL A 327 10.55 -4.30 20.52
C VAL A 327 9.16 -4.81 20.90
N LYS A 328 8.13 -4.41 20.17
CA LYS A 328 6.78 -4.89 20.36
C LYS A 328 6.69 -6.41 20.17
N GLU A 329 7.23 -6.92 19.07
CA GLU A 329 7.11 -8.33 18.67
C GLU A 329 7.91 -9.28 19.58
N ILE A 330 9.04 -8.80 20.13
CA ILE A 330 9.96 -9.66 20.85
C ILE A 330 9.78 -9.54 22.38
N PHE A 331 9.58 -8.32 22.86
CA PHE A 331 9.51 -8.02 24.30
C PHE A 331 8.12 -7.57 24.76
N ASP A 332 7.28 -7.07 23.87
CA ASP A 332 5.94 -6.57 24.19
C ASP A 332 5.97 -5.53 25.31
N LEU A 333 6.86 -4.53 25.21
CA LEU A 333 7.05 -3.47 26.21
C LEU A 333 6.27 -2.21 25.84
N PRO A 334 5.77 -1.43 26.82
CA PRO A 334 5.18 -0.12 26.57
C PRO A 334 6.18 0.83 25.92
N MET A 335 5.75 1.60 24.93
CA MET A 335 6.60 2.53 24.17
C MET A 335 5.87 3.83 23.86
N ILE A 336 6.63 4.93 23.75
CA ILE A 336 6.13 6.21 23.23
C ILE A 336 7.00 6.69 22.08
N VAL A 337 6.37 7.16 21.01
CA VAL A 337 7.03 7.81 19.87
C VAL A 337 7.11 9.30 20.12
N VAL A 338 8.32 9.84 20.10
CA VAL A 338 8.65 11.22 20.48
C VAL A 338 9.08 11.99 19.23
N VAL A 339 8.34 13.04 18.89
CA VAL A 339 8.55 13.83 17.67
C VAL A 339 9.06 15.22 18.04
N TYR A 340 10.25 15.53 17.57
CA TYR A 340 10.86 16.86 17.57
C TYR A 340 10.62 17.55 16.21
N PRO A 341 10.86 18.85 16.08
CA PRO A 341 10.63 19.56 14.80
C PRO A 341 11.35 18.99 13.58
N LYS A 342 12.49 18.30 13.78
CA LYS A 342 13.33 17.75 12.69
C LYS A 342 13.85 16.35 13.00
N HIS A 343 13.26 15.66 13.98
CA HIS A 343 13.71 14.33 14.35
C HIS A 343 12.61 13.54 15.03
N VAL A 344 12.63 12.24 14.83
CA VAL A 344 11.76 11.30 15.54
C VAL A 344 12.62 10.30 16.28
N THR A 345 12.29 10.07 17.54
CA THR A 345 12.89 9.04 18.37
C THR A 345 11.82 8.29 19.16
N ILE A 346 12.22 7.33 19.97
CA ILE A 346 11.32 6.46 20.72
C ILE A 346 11.82 6.28 22.15
N ALA A 347 10.90 6.04 23.09
CA ALA A 347 11.29 5.67 24.44
C ALA A 347 10.51 4.44 24.90
N VAL A 348 11.18 3.59 25.69
CA VAL A 348 10.68 2.28 26.14
C VAL A 348 10.54 2.29 27.67
N HIS A 349 9.43 1.77 28.17
CA HIS A 349 9.24 1.59 29.61
C HIS A 349 9.86 0.29 30.10
N PHE A 350 10.69 0.40 31.12
CA PHE A 350 11.27 -0.73 31.85
C PHE A 350 10.89 -0.66 33.31
N ASP A 351 10.83 -1.79 34.02
CA ASP A 351 10.59 -1.85 35.48
C ASP A 351 11.55 -0.96 36.24
N ARG A 352 12.79 -0.88 35.78
CA ARG A 352 13.80 0.06 36.30
C ARG A 352 14.32 0.86 35.11
N SER A 353 14.00 2.13 35.07
CA SER A 353 14.47 3.05 34.04
C SER A 353 16.00 3.24 34.10
N VAL A 354 16.59 3.64 32.97
CA VAL A 354 18.02 3.91 32.78
C VAL A 354 18.18 5.30 32.18
N GLY A 355 19.17 6.06 32.67
CA GLY A 355 19.54 7.35 32.12
C GLY A 355 18.38 8.36 32.07
N LYS A 356 18.29 9.14 31.02
CA LYS A 356 17.24 10.14 30.82
C LYS A 356 15.91 9.49 30.45
N THR A 357 14.85 9.95 31.11
CA THR A 357 13.50 9.42 30.91
C THR A 357 12.51 10.52 30.54
N ILE A 358 11.46 10.12 29.85
CA ILE A 358 10.26 10.92 29.61
C ILE A 358 9.14 10.34 30.47
N GLU A 359 8.48 11.21 31.23
CA GLU A 359 7.30 10.82 32.02
C GLU A 359 6.03 11.01 31.19
N TYR A 360 5.24 9.94 31.07
CA TYR A 360 3.99 9.96 30.33
C TYR A 360 2.97 9.00 30.99
N ASN A 361 1.77 9.51 31.26
CA ASN A 361 0.70 8.75 31.94
C ASN A 361 1.17 8.02 33.23
N GLY A 362 2.01 8.68 34.05
CA GLY A 362 2.51 8.13 35.31
C GLY A 362 3.60 7.06 35.19
N LYS A 363 4.09 6.78 33.97
CA LYS A 363 5.21 5.87 33.71
C LYS A 363 6.43 6.62 33.22
N LYS A 364 7.63 6.08 33.54
CA LYS A 364 8.91 6.59 33.03
C LYS A 364 9.38 5.77 31.86
N PHE A 365 9.62 6.43 30.73
CA PHE A 365 10.10 5.82 29.50
C PHE A 365 11.55 6.20 29.24
N THR A 366 12.45 5.23 29.15
CA THR A 366 13.86 5.43 28.83
C THR A 366 14.02 5.76 27.36
N ILE A 367 14.74 6.83 27.02
CA ILE A 367 14.99 7.23 25.63
C ILE A 367 15.84 6.15 24.93
N CYS A 368 15.45 5.79 23.71
CA CYS A 368 16.15 4.88 22.83
C CYS A 368 16.33 5.56 21.46
N GLU A 369 17.58 5.72 21.01
CA GLU A 369 17.87 6.40 19.75
C GLU A 369 18.31 5.39 18.67
N PRO A 370 17.39 4.90 17.79
CA PRO A 370 17.74 3.93 16.76
C PRO A 370 18.38 4.56 15.53
N THR A 371 18.55 5.88 15.49
CA THR A 371 19.19 6.60 14.38
C THR A 371 20.68 6.81 14.66
N PRO A 372 21.60 6.58 13.69
CA PRO A 372 23.02 6.85 13.90
C PRO A 372 23.29 8.29 14.27
N GLN A 373 24.14 8.50 15.24
CA GLN A 373 24.62 9.80 15.69
C GLN A 373 26.14 9.86 15.58
N LYS A 374 26.74 11.03 15.81
CA LYS A 374 28.22 11.20 15.86
C LYS A 374 28.85 10.30 16.92
N GLU A 375 28.16 10.12 18.03
CA GLU A 375 28.54 9.24 19.13
C GLU A 375 27.55 8.08 19.22
N ASP A 376 28.02 6.93 19.69
CA ASP A 376 27.17 5.75 19.91
C ASP A 376 26.38 5.91 21.21
N LEU A 377 25.17 6.44 21.12
CA LEU A 377 24.31 6.71 22.27
C LEU A 377 23.80 5.41 22.89
N LYS A 378 23.92 5.31 24.23
CA LYS A 378 23.39 4.21 25.04
C LYS A 378 21.91 4.44 25.37
N LEU A 379 21.28 3.41 25.92
CA LEU A 379 19.93 3.54 26.48
C LEU A 379 19.88 4.68 27.52
N GLY A 380 18.92 5.57 27.40
CA GLY A 380 18.73 6.73 28.27
C GLY A 380 19.65 7.91 27.94
N GLU A 381 20.43 7.86 26.89
CA GLU A 381 21.16 9.03 26.37
C GLU A 381 20.33 9.72 25.29
N THR A 382 20.46 11.03 25.21
CA THR A 382 19.72 11.90 24.29
C THR A 382 20.72 12.61 23.38
N ILE A 383 20.33 12.83 22.14
CA ILE A 383 21.08 13.69 21.20
C ILE A 383 21.29 15.05 21.88
N PRO A 384 22.55 15.53 22.04
CA PRO A 384 22.84 16.76 22.76
C PRO A 384 22.03 17.98 22.28
N ASP A 385 21.86 18.12 20.97
CA ASP A 385 21.13 19.24 20.36
C ASP A 385 19.62 19.20 20.66
N LEU A 386 19.07 18.08 21.12
CA LEU A 386 17.65 17.92 21.43
C LEU A 386 17.31 18.07 22.93
N VAL A 387 18.28 18.26 23.81
CA VAL A 387 18.06 18.27 25.27
C VAL A 387 17.01 19.29 25.71
N ASN A 388 16.95 20.45 25.10
CA ASN A 388 16.03 21.55 25.45
C ASN A 388 15.02 21.85 24.32
N VAL A 389 14.92 20.99 23.31
CA VAL A 389 13.98 21.18 22.20
C VAL A 389 12.61 20.64 22.62
N PRO A 390 11.53 21.41 22.45
CA PRO A 390 10.19 20.91 22.70
C PRO A 390 9.83 19.76 21.78
N TYR A 391 9.09 18.79 22.31
CA TYR A 391 8.66 17.59 21.60
C TYR A 391 7.18 17.32 21.83
N LYS A 392 6.63 16.41 21.01
CA LYS A 392 5.28 15.87 21.16
C LYS A 392 5.35 14.34 21.27
N ILE A 393 4.46 13.75 22.06
CA ILE A 393 4.20 12.31 22.03
C ILE A 393 3.17 12.08 20.90
N ALA A 394 3.62 11.49 19.81
CA ALA A 394 2.78 11.26 18.64
C ALA A 394 1.97 9.96 18.73
N PHE A 395 2.51 8.98 19.42
CA PHE A 395 1.88 7.67 19.61
C PHE A 395 2.39 7.01 20.88
N ALA A 396 1.53 6.29 21.58
CA ALA A 396 1.87 5.47 22.74
C ALA A 396 1.34 4.05 22.55
N TYR A 397 2.19 3.07 22.78
CA TYR A 397 1.85 1.65 22.77
C TYR A 397 1.81 1.11 24.19
N GLU A 398 0.72 0.47 24.54
CA GLU A 398 0.58 -0.32 25.75
C GLU A 398 0.26 -1.76 25.35
N PRO A 399 1.00 -2.73 25.89
CA PRO A 399 0.68 -4.15 25.69
C PRO A 399 -0.75 -4.47 26.16
N PRO A 400 -1.46 -5.35 25.46
CA PRO A 400 -2.76 -5.82 25.94
C PRO A 400 -2.60 -6.50 27.29
N VAL A 401 -3.52 -6.21 28.21
CA VAL A 401 -3.53 -6.85 29.53
C VAL A 401 -3.65 -8.36 29.35
N LYS A 402 -2.62 -9.11 29.74
CA LYS A 402 -2.68 -10.58 29.74
C LYS A 402 -3.64 -11.02 30.82
N ILE A 403 -4.87 -11.32 30.46
CA ILE A 403 -5.79 -12.01 31.37
C ILE A 403 -5.27 -13.43 31.48
N HIS A 404 -4.56 -13.73 32.58
CA HIS A 404 -4.23 -15.11 32.92
C HIS A 404 -5.56 -15.84 33.18
N LYS A 405 -5.94 -16.71 32.26
CA LYS A 405 -7.06 -17.66 32.43
C LYS A 405 -6.57 -18.86 33.22
#